data_e4c6331f2a1b9761b88cd201bd7d3a4d
#
_entry.id   e4c6331f2a1b9761b88cd201bd7d3a4d
#
_cell.length_a   1.000
_cell.length_b   1.000
_cell.length_c   1.000
_cell.angle_alpha   90.00
_cell.angle_beta   90.00
_cell.angle_gamma   90.00
#
_symmetry.space_group_name_H-M   'P 1'
#
loop_
_entity.id
_entity.type
_entity.pdbx_description
1 polymer ?
#
loop_
_entity_poly.entity_id
_entity_poly.type
_entity_poly.pdbx_seq_one_letter_code
_entity_poly.pdbx_strand_id
1 'polypeptide(L)'
;MGYINESVIYNIYPLGFCGAPKENDFKQEYRLDKIYGWIDHMKSMSVNALVFNPVFESSKHGYDTIDYKKIDCRLGDNESFKKICKTLHDNGIRIMLDGVFNHVGRDFFAFKDVQQNRENSRYASWFENVNFRNNSPYNDGFSYEGWAGYYDLVKLNLHNDEVVNYLLDCARFWIDEFDIDGLRLDAADCIDIEFFKKLKNVCKEKKSDFWLYGEITHGDYNHWANPDVLDSVTNYECYKGIYSSHNDHNYFEIAHSLNRQFANGGIYRNIYTYNFVDNHDVNRVASMLKDKNHLNNVYTMMYTCLLYTSPSPRDPKTSRMPSSA
;
A
#
# COMPACT_ATOMS: atom_id res chain seq x y z
N MET A 1 -16.78 -16.56 -4.94
CA MET A 1 -16.55 -15.16 -4.60
C MET A 1 -15.90 -15.18 -3.23
N GLY A 2 -14.72 -14.60 -3.11
CA GLY A 2 -13.93 -14.69 -1.89
C GLY A 2 -14.44 -13.75 -0.79
N TYR A 3 -13.77 -13.74 0.33
CA TYR A 3 -14.00 -12.94 1.52
C TYR A 3 -14.09 -11.41 1.27
N ILE A 4 -13.70 -10.98 0.09
CA ILE A 4 -13.65 -9.57 -0.33
C ILE A 4 -14.97 -8.82 -0.06
N ASN A 5 -16.11 -9.46 -0.35
CA ASN A 5 -17.45 -8.86 -0.20
C ASN A 5 -17.88 -8.59 1.24
N GLU A 6 -17.19 -9.17 2.21
CA GLU A 6 -17.53 -9.11 3.63
C GLU A 6 -16.38 -8.51 4.45
N SER A 7 -15.40 -7.88 3.76
CA SER A 7 -14.21 -7.39 4.44
C SER A 7 -14.41 -6.02 5.05
N VAL A 8 -14.15 -5.93 6.34
CA VAL A 8 -13.89 -4.69 7.07
C VAL A 8 -12.40 -4.62 7.31
N ILE A 9 -11.75 -3.66 6.64
CA ILE A 9 -10.29 -3.60 6.58
C ILE A 9 -9.77 -2.50 7.51
N TYR A 10 -8.76 -2.84 8.30
CA TYR A 10 -7.99 -1.90 9.09
C TYR A 10 -6.65 -1.66 8.43
N ASN A 11 -6.25 -0.40 8.25
CA ASN A 11 -4.98 -0.07 7.62
C ASN A 11 -4.02 0.53 8.65
N ILE A 12 -2.79 0.04 8.69
CA ILE A 12 -1.73 0.52 9.59
C ILE A 12 -0.49 0.88 8.79
N TYR A 13 0.03 2.07 9.00
CA TYR A 13 1.40 2.45 8.64
C TYR A 13 2.35 2.09 9.80
N PRO A 14 3.10 0.97 9.72
CA PRO A 14 3.74 0.36 10.89
C PRO A 14 4.79 1.24 11.55
N LEU A 15 5.66 1.88 10.78
CA LEU A 15 6.72 2.75 11.33
C LEU A 15 6.13 3.89 12.17
N GLY A 16 5.09 4.54 11.65
CA GLY A 16 4.37 5.58 12.37
C GLY A 16 3.58 5.04 13.57
N PHE A 17 2.84 3.95 13.37
CA PHE A 17 2.06 3.30 14.44
C PHE A 17 2.92 2.88 15.64
N CYS A 18 4.11 2.38 15.37
CA CYS A 18 5.05 1.91 16.38
C CYS A 18 5.93 3.04 16.96
N GLY A 19 5.87 4.24 16.40
CA GLY A 19 6.75 5.35 16.79
C GLY A 19 8.24 5.07 16.49
N ALA A 20 8.49 4.37 15.37
CA ALA A 20 9.84 4.09 14.92
C ALA A 20 10.59 5.38 14.50
N PRO A 21 11.92 5.44 14.62
CA PRO A 21 12.68 6.59 14.14
C PRO A 21 12.53 6.76 12.62
N LYS A 22 12.54 8.01 12.15
CA LYS A 22 12.39 8.31 10.70
C LYS A 22 13.55 7.73 9.88
N GLU A 23 14.77 7.94 10.32
CA GLU A 23 15.97 7.37 9.71
C GLU A 23 16.23 5.99 10.33
N ASN A 24 16.55 5.00 9.50
CA ASN A 24 16.87 3.68 9.98
C ASN A 24 18.31 3.65 10.51
N ASP A 25 18.46 3.38 11.80
CA ASP A 25 19.76 3.20 12.46
C ASP A 25 20.24 1.74 12.44
N PHE A 26 19.48 0.87 11.78
CA PHE A 26 19.72 -0.57 11.64
C PHE A 26 19.82 -1.34 12.94
N LYS A 27 19.27 -0.79 14.02
CA LYS A 27 19.17 -1.50 15.29
C LYS A 27 17.91 -2.32 15.36
N GLN A 28 18.07 -3.58 15.77
CA GLN A 28 16.97 -4.50 15.93
C GLN A 28 16.08 -4.10 17.11
N GLU A 29 14.80 -3.88 16.85
CA GLU A 29 13.78 -3.58 17.84
C GLU A 29 12.46 -4.29 17.47
N TYR A 30 11.70 -4.73 18.45
CA TYR A 30 10.46 -5.47 18.22
C TYR A 30 9.23 -4.58 18.46
N ARG A 31 9.21 -3.40 17.84
CA ARG A 31 8.15 -2.40 18.08
C ARG A 31 6.78 -2.83 17.55
N LEU A 32 6.74 -3.70 16.53
CA LEU A 32 5.49 -4.18 15.95
C LEU A 32 4.72 -5.13 16.88
N ASP A 33 5.34 -5.65 17.95
CA ASP A 33 4.66 -6.39 19.01
C ASP A 33 3.51 -5.59 19.65
N LYS A 34 3.52 -4.26 19.51
CA LYS A 34 2.40 -3.38 19.88
C LYS A 34 1.07 -3.85 19.28
N ILE A 35 1.08 -4.54 18.13
CA ILE A 35 -0.14 -5.00 17.45
C ILE A 35 -0.96 -5.98 18.29
N TYR A 36 -0.32 -6.79 19.14
CA TYR A 36 -1.03 -7.72 20.00
C TYR A 36 -2.06 -7.04 20.90
N GLY A 37 -1.73 -5.85 21.42
CA GLY A 37 -2.67 -5.05 22.21
C GLY A 37 -3.81 -4.39 21.41
N TRP A 38 -3.81 -4.52 20.09
CA TRP A 38 -4.84 -3.92 19.21
C TRP A 38 -5.83 -4.94 18.66
N ILE A 39 -5.58 -6.23 18.84
CA ILE A 39 -6.42 -7.30 18.28
C ILE A 39 -7.85 -7.19 18.79
N ASP A 40 -8.06 -7.04 20.09
CA ASP A 40 -9.41 -6.91 20.66
C ASP A 40 -10.13 -5.65 20.18
N HIS A 41 -9.39 -4.55 20.00
CA HIS A 41 -9.94 -3.33 19.41
C HIS A 41 -10.40 -3.56 17.96
N MET A 42 -9.59 -4.19 17.12
CA MET A 42 -9.97 -4.54 15.75
C MET A 42 -11.20 -5.45 15.72
N LYS A 43 -11.23 -6.47 16.57
CA LYS A 43 -12.38 -7.39 16.68
C LYS A 43 -13.66 -6.67 17.13
N SER A 44 -13.56 -5.70 18.03
CA SER A 44 -14.72 -4.90 18.48
C SER A 44 -15.35 -4.07 17.36
N MET A 45 -14.59 -3.78 16.31
CA MET A 45 -15.04 -3.10 15.09
C MET A 45 -15.40 -4.05 13.95
N SER A 46 -15.45 -5.37 14.21
CA SER A 46 -15.68 -6.40 13.20
C SER A 46 -14.63 -6.40 12.06
N VAL A 47 -13.41 -5.93 12.34
CA VAL A 47 -12.31 -6.00 11.40
C VAL A 47 -11.93 -7.46 11.15
N ASN A 48 -11.88 -7.85 9.89
CA ASN A 48 -11.51 -9.20 9.45
C ASN A 48 -10.36 -9.22 8.44
N ALA A 49 -9.81 -8.05 8.10
CA ALA A 49 -8.58 -7.93 7.32
C ALA A 49 -7.75 -6.73 7.79
N LEU A 50 -6.43 -6.90 7.80
CA LEU A 50 -5.46 -5.88 8.18
C LEU A 50 -4.51 -5.63 7.01
N VAL A 51 -4.38 -4.37 6.60
CA VAL A 51 -3.36 -3.93 5.65
C VAL A 51 -2.20 -3.31 6.43
N PHE A 52 -1.02 -3.89 6.28
CA PHE A 52 0.21 -3.26 6.68
C PHE A 52 0.80 -2.48 5.50
N ASN A 53 0.91 -1.15 5.60
CA ASN A 53 1.81 -0.38 4.74
C ASN A 53 3.24 -0.89 4.93
N PRO A 54 4.26 -0.44 4.17
CA PRO A 54 5.51 -1.16 4.06
C PRO A 54 6.09 -1.63 5.38
N VAL A 55 6.42 -2.92 5.45
CA VAL A 55 7.04 -3.59 6.61
C VAL A 55 8.48 -4.02 6.36
N PHE A 56 8.93 -3.94 5.11
CA PHE A 56 10.25 -4.44 4.71
C PHE A 56 11.34 -3.42 4.97
N GLU A 57 12.58 -3.91 5.09
CA GLU A 57 13.74 -3.08 5.39
C GLU A 57 13.85 -1.90 4.45
N SER A 58 13.95 -0.71 5.00
CA SER A 58 14.02 0.55 4.27
C SER A 58 14.97 1.52 4.95
N SER A 59 15.46 2.54 4.22
CA SER A 59 16.34 3.55 4.80
C SER A 59 15.57 4.55 5.66
N LYS A 60 14.30 4.85 5.31
CA LYS A 60 13.51 5.91 5.96
C LYS A 60 12.07 5.51 6.23
N HIS A 61 11.21 5.72 5.23
CA HIS A 61 9.74 5.71 5.40
C HIS A 61 9.05 4.41 4.96
N GLY A 62 9.81 3.39 4.59
CA GLY A 62 9.24 2.11 4.16
C GLY A 62 9.05 1.98 2.65
N TYR A 63 8.72 3.08 1.96
CA TYR A 63 8.57 3.08 0.49
C TYR A 63 9.92 3.12 -0.24
N ASP A 64 10.99 3.44 0.45
CA ASP A 64 12.39 3.35 -0.01
C ASP A 64 13.01 1.98 0.34
N THR A 65 12.35 0.90 -0.10
CA THR A 65 12.72 -0.48 0.19
C THR A 65 14.15 -0.80 -0.20
N ILE A 66 14.91 -1.44 0.69
CA ILE A 66 16.28 -1.90 0.45
C ILE A 66 16.41 -3.42 0.46
N ASP A 67 15.50 -4.12 1.14
CA ASP A 67 15.43 -5.59 1.11
C ASP A 67 13.97 -6.06 1.24
N TYR A 68 13.44 -6.68 0.19
CA TYR A 68 12.07 -7.19 0.13
C TYR A 68 11.83 -8.48 0.93
N LYS A 69 12.88 -9.14 1.39
CA LYS A 69 12.78 -10.42 2.10
C LYS A 69 13.11 -10.32 3.58
N LYS A 70 13.39 -9.12 4.06
CA LYS A 70 13.72 -8.84 5.45
C LYS A 70 12.74 -7.83 6.02
N ILE A 71 12.14 -8.16 7.16
CA ILE A 71 11.35 -7.18 7.93
C ILE A 71 12.25 -6.07 8.44
N ASP A 72 11.76 -4.84 8.38
CA ASP A 72 12.48 -3.66 8.86
C ASP A 72 12.89 -3.86 10.33
N CYS A 73 14.18 -3.73 10.59
CA CYS A 73 14.74 -3.99 11.92
C CYS A 73 14.17 -3.08 13.02
N ARG A 74 13.62 -1.92 12.64
CA ARG A 74 12.91 -1.04 13.58
C ARG A 74 11.56 -1.60 14.02
N LEU A 75 10.99 -2.57 13.28
CA LEU A 75 9.69 -3.20 13.55
C LEU A 75 9.82 -4.56 14.21
N GLY A 76 10.82 -5.34 13.77
CA GLY A 76 11.03 -6.71 14.21
C GLY A 76 11.97 -7.47 13.27
N ASP A 77 11.81 -8.77 13.23
CA ASP A 77 12.44 -9.65 12.28
C ASP A 77 11.40 -10.59 11.63
N ASN A 78 11.83 -11.41 10.68
CA ASN A 78 10.93 -12.32 9.97
C ASN A 78 10.22 -13.29 10.93
N GLU A 79 10.91 -13.79 11.93
CA GLU A 79 10.34 -14.72 12.90
C GLU A 79 9.27 -14.08 13.78
N SER A 80 9.51 -12.85 14.25
CA SER A 80 8.52 -12.11 15.03
C SER A 80 7.31 -11.73 14.17
N PHE A 81 7.53 -11.32 12.93
CA PHE A 81 6.46 -10.98 12.01
C PHE A 81 5.60 -12.20 11.65
N LYS A 82 6.20 -13.35 11.41
CA LYS A 82 5.50 -14.63 11.20
C LYS A 82 4.59 -14.99 12.38
N LYS A 83 5.06 -14.77 13.63
CA LYS A 83 4.24 -14.97 14.82
C LYS A 83 3.06 -14.01 14.90
N ILE A 84 3.28 -12.74 14.53
CA ILE A 84 2.21 -11.73 14.42
C ILE A 84 1.16 -12.18 13.41
N CYS A 85 1.58 -12.61 12.22
CA CYS A 85 0.68 -13.08 11.17
C CYS A 85 -0.15 -14.27 11.65
N LYS A 86 0.50 -15.27 12.25
CA LYS A 86 -0.21 -16.41 12.84
C LYS A 86 -1.23 -15.98 13.89
N THR A 87 -0.87 -15.07 14.79
CA THR A 87 -1.77 -14.61 15.84
C THR A 87 -2.98 -13.85 15.26
N LEU A 88 -2.79 -13.06 14.23
CA LEU A 88 -3.88 -12.37 13.53
C LEU A 88 -4.84 -13.37 12.88
N HIS A 89 -4.30 -14.38 12.18
CA HIS A 89 -5.11 -15.47 11.60
C HIS A 89 -5.88 -16.26 12.65
N ASP A 90 -5.24 -16.60 13.77
CA ASP A 90 -5.89 -17.31 14.90
C ASP A 90 -7.06 -16.47 15.48
N ASN A 91 -7.09 -15.15 15.23
CA ASN A 91 -8.16 -14.25 15.61
C ASN A 91 -9.12 -13.87 14.44
N GLY A 92 -9.03 -14.57 13.31
CA GLY A 92 -9.91 -14.38 12.14
C GLY A 92 -9.61 -13.12 11.33
N ILE A 93 -8.40 -12.55 11.46
CA ILE A 93 -7.97 -11.36 10.74
C ILE A 93 -7.00 -11.77 9.64
N ARG A 94 -7.37 -11.54 8.37
CA ARG A 94 -6.53 -11.75 7.19
C ARG A 94 -5.48 -10.65 7.07
N ILE A 95 -4.39 -10.95 6.38
CA ILE A 95 -3.23 -10.04 6.30
C ILE A 95 -2.94 -9.67 4.87
N MET A 96 -2.81 -8.38 4.65
CA MET A 96 -2.36 -7.82 3.37
C MET A 96 -1.12 -6.97 3.59
N LEU A 97 -0.14 -7.11 2.71
CA LEU A 97 1.08 -6.29 2.73
C LEU A 97 1.07 -5.24 1.61
N ASP A 98 1.88 -4.24 1.78
CA ASP A 98 2.14 -3.23 0.76
C ASP A 98 3.26 -3.68 -0.18
N GLY A 99 2.95 -3.84 -1.45
CA GLY A 99 3.88 -4.18 -2.51
C GLY A 99 4.38 -2.93 -3.22
N VAL A 100 5.57 -2.47 -2.85
CA VAL A 100 6.23 -1.32 -3.47
C VAL A 100 7.06 -1.82 -4.64
N PHE A 101 6.47 -1.96 -5.83
CA PHE A 101 7.12 -2.59 -6.99
C PHE A 101 7.52 -1.61 -8.09
N ASN A 102 7.12 -0.34 -7.99
CA ASN A 102 7.49 0.68 -8.97
C ASN A 102 8.93 1.18 -8.78
N HIS A 103 9.40 1.23 -7.55
CA HIS A 103 10.69 1.84 -7.19
C HIS A 103 11.30 1.18 -5.95
N VAL A 104 12.57 1.50 -5.69
CA VAL A 104 13.35 1.03 -4.53
C VAL A 104 14.14 2.19 -3.93
N GLY A 105 14.61 2.01 -2.70
CA GLY A 105 15.56 2.92 -2.07
C GLY A 105 16.94 2.85 -2.71
N ARG A 106 17.73 3.92 -2.51
CA ARG A 106 19.12 4.00 -3.06
C ARG A 106 20.08 2.98 -2.45
N ASP A 107 19.74 2.46 -1.27
CA ASP A 107 20.50 1.40 -0.60
C ASP A 107 20.14 -0.03 -1.04
N PHE A 108 19.20 -0.18 -1.99
CA PHE A 108 18.88 -1.46 -2.59
C PHE A 108 20.13 -2.09 -3.25
N PHE A 109 20.34 -3.38 -3.00
CA PHE A 109 21.58 -4.05 -3.36
C PHE A 109 22.00 -3.86 -4.83
N ALA A 110 21.04 -3.95 -5.75
CA ALA A 110 21.32 -3.82 -7.17
C ALA A 110 21.68 -2.37 -7.55
N PHE A 111 21.06 -1.37 -6.90
CA PHE A 111 21.42 0.02 -7.16
C PHE A 111 22.77 0.40 -6.55
N LYS A 112 23.11 -0.14 -5.38
CA LYS A 112 24.47 -0.01 -4.81
C LYS A 112 25.54 -0.59 -5.74
N ASP A 113 25.25 -1.71 -6.37
CA ASP A 113 26.18 -2.27 -7.36
C ASP A 113 26.37 -1.32 -8.56
N VAL A 114 25.27 -0.70 -9.06
CA VAL A 114 25.38 0.34 -10.13
C VAL A 114 26.19 1.54 -9.66
N GLN A 115 26.02 2.00 -8.44
CA GLN A 115 26.82 3.11 -7.90
C GLN A 115 28.32 2.78 -7.84
N GLN A 116 28.67 1.55 -7.51
CA GLN A 116 30.06 1.10 -7.35
C GLN A 116 30.71 0.74 -8.67
N ASN A 117 30.02 -0.04 -9.52
CA ASN A 117 30.57 -0.67 -10.71
C ASN A 117 30.20 0.07 -12.01
N ARG A 118 29.27 1.01 -11.97
CA ARG A 118 28.84 1.87 -13.07
C ARG A 118 28.48 1.05 -14.33
N GLU A 119 29.09 1.37 -15.49
CA GLU A 119 28.84 0.65 -16.74
C GLU A 119 29.17 -0.85 -16.70
N ASN A 120 29.96 -1.29 -15.73
CA ASN A 120 30.28 -2.70 -15.51
C ASN A 120 29.29 -3.43 -14.61
N SER A 121 28.31 -2.72 -14.04
CA SER A 121 27.27 -3.34 -13.24
C SER A 121 26.32 -4.17 -14.10
N ARG A 122 26.13 -5.43 -13.74
CA ARG A 122 25.09 -6.29 -14.35
C ARG A 122 23.67 -5.80 -14.10
N TYR A 123 23.49 -4.94 -13.11
CA TYR A 123 22.18 -4.42 -12.68
C TYR A 123 21.83 -3.06 -13.30
N ALA A 124 22.65 -2.48 -14.16
CA ALA A 124 22.35 -1.18 -14.76
C ALA A 124 21.00 -1.18 -15.51
N SER A 125 20.67 -2.29 -16.18
CA SER A 125 19.40 -2.47 -16.91
C SER A 125 18.18 -2.72 -16.01
N TRP A 126 18.37 -2.88 -14.69
CA TRP A 126 17.28 -3.05 -13.73
C TRP A 126 16.53 -1.76 -13.44
N PHE A 127 17.12 -0.61 -13.80
CA PHE A 127 16.59 0.71 -13.47
C PHE A 127 16.28 1.50 -14.74
N GLU A 128 15.26 2.34 -14.67
CA GLU A 128 14.84 3.16 -15.79
C GLU A 128 15.82 4.31 -16.07
N ASN A 129 16.11 4.53 -17.35
CA ASN A 129 16.84 5.68 -17.88
C ASN A 129 18.22 5.90 -17.27
N VAL A 130 18.94 4.83 -16.91
CA VAL A 130 20.34 4.92 -16.47
C VAL A 130 21.22 5.46 -17.59
N ASN A 131 21.94 6.57 -17.31
CA ASN A 131 22.82 7.21 -18.29
C ASN A 131 24.13 7.66 -17.64
N PHE A 132 25.22 6.98 -17.97
CA PHE A 132 26.56 7.22 -17.41
C PHE A 132 27.28 8.44 -17.99
N ARG A 133 26.67 9.18 -18.92
CA ARG A 133 27.17 10.44 -19.45
C ARG A 133 26.58 11.67 -18.77
N ASN A 134 25.62 11.47 -17.88
CA ASN A 134 24.94 12.51 -17.11
C ASN A 134 25.25 12.38 -15.62
N ASN A 135 24.62 13.21 -14.80
CA ASN A 135 24.75 13.14 -13.36
C ASN A 135 23.38 13.23 -12.68
N SER A 136 23.25 12.63 -11.50
CA SER A 136 22.09 12.76 -10.64
C SER A 136 22.22 13.94 -9.68
N PRO A 137 21.14 14.38 -9.04
CA PRO A 137 21.21 15.37 -7.95
C PRO A 137 22.06 14.91 -6.75
N TYR A 138 22.29 13.61 -6.61
CA TYR A 138 23.17 13.02 -5.59
C TYR A 138 24.64 12.96 -5.97
N ASN A 139 24.98 13.47 -7.16
CA ASN A 139 26.34 13.46 -7.69
C ASN A 139 26.93 12.04 -7.89
N ASP A 140 26.09 11.10 -8.31
CA ASP A 140 26.49 9.70 -8.55
C ASP A 140 27.44 9.52 -9.75
N GLY A 141 27.58 10.56 -10.60
CA GLY A 141 28.31 10.49 -11.86
C GLY A 141 27.54 9.75 -12.96
N PHE A 142 26.27 9.46 -12.77
CA PHE A 142 25.30 8.99 -13.77
C PHE A 142 23.91 9.51 -13.39
N SER A 143 22.98 9.54 -14.34
CA SER A 143 21.57 9.84 -14.08
C SER A 143 20.72 8.58 -14.19
N TYR A 144 19.55 8.61 -13.61
CA TYR A 144 18.53 7.57 -13.62
C TYR A 144 17.16 8.21 -13.40
N GLU A 145 16.08 7.46 -13.56
CA GLU A 145 14.73 7.92 -13.28
C GLU A 145 14.35 7.66 -11.82
N GLY A 146 13.86 8.70 -11.12
CA GLY A 146 13.21 8.58 -9.82
C GLY A 146 11.70 8.66 -9.96
N TRP A 147 10.94 7.99 -9.09
CA TRP A 147 9.49 8.09 -9.08
C TRP A 147 9.05 9.53 -8.82
N ALA A 148 8.20 10.07 -9.70
CA ALA A 148 7.68 11.43 -9.62
C ALA A 148 8.76 12.53 -9.43
N GLY A 149 10.01 12.26 -9.87
CA GLY A 149 11.15 13.18 -9.71
C GLY A 149 11.87 13.07 -8.37
N TYR A 150 11.47 12.16 -7.50
CA TYR A 150 12.17 11.86 -6.24
C TYR A 150 13.30 10.86 -6.50
N TYR A 151 14.53 11.33 -6.49
CA TYR A 151 15.72 10.54 -6.82
C TYR A 151 16.15 9.56 -5.71
N ASP A 152 15.62 9.66 -4.52
CA ASP A 152 15.75 8.66 -3.45
C ASP A 152 14.84 7.45 -3.65
N LEU A 153 13.88 7.53 -4.57
CA LEU A 153 12.98 6.45 -4.98
C LEU A 153 13.31 6.03 -6.42
N VAL A 154 14.30 5.15 -6.55
CA VAL A 154 14.88 4.73 -7.84
C VAL A 154 13.92 3.84 -8.60
N LYS A 155 13.47 4.27 -9.79
CA LYS A 155 12.47 3.55 -10.56
C LYS A 155 13.04 2.27 -11.17
N LEU A 156 12.31 1.16 -10.96
CA LEU A 156 12.63 -0.15 -11.51
C LEU A 156 12.17 -0.26 -12.96
N ASN A 157 12.94 -0.97 -13.76
CA ASN A 157 12.61 -1.32 -15.14
C ASN A 157 11.79 -2.62 -15.17
N LEU A 158 10.47 -2.51 -15.18
CA LEU A 158 9.55 -3.67 -15.21
C LEU A 158 9.44 -4.32 -16.60
N HIS A 159 10.15 -3.82 -17.62
CA HIS A 159 10.35 -4.51 -18.89
C HIS A 159 11.56 -5.46 -18.87
N ASN A 160 12.36 -5.44 -17.81
CA ASN A 160 13.46 -6.37 -17.59
C ASN A 160 12.94 -7.63 -16.87
N ASP A 161 13.05 -8.78 -17.54
CA ASP A 161 12.57 -10.05 -16.99
C ASP A 161 13.28 -10.48 -15.69
N GLU A 162 14.54 -10.10 -15.47
CA GLU A 162 15.24 -10.38 -14.21
C GLU A 162 14.60 -9.60 -13.05
N VAL A 163 14.24 -8.34 -13.27
CA VAL A 163 13.54 -7.50 -12.27
C VAL A 163 12.17 -8.10 -11.97
N VAL A 164 11.40 -8.40 -13.01
CA VAL A 164 10.07 -8.99 -12.87
C VAL A 164 10.15 -10.30 -12.09
N ASN A 165 11.03 -11.21 -12.47
CA ASN A 165 11.20 -12.50 -11.78
C ASN A 165 11.63 -12.33 -10.32
N TYR A 166 12.54 -11.39 -10.03
CA TYR A 166 12.96 -11.08 -8.67
C TYR A 166 11.78 -10.62 -7.80
N LEU A 167 10.94 -9.70 -8.31
CA LEU A 167 9.79 -9.18 -7.58
C LEU A 167 8.70 -10.25 -7.39
N LEU A 168 8.46 -11.09 -8.41
CA LEU A 168 7.54 -12.22 -8.30
C LEU A 168 8.02 -13.25 -7.25
N ASP A 169 9.33 -13.49 -7.15
CA ASP A 169 9.92 -14.35 -6.12
C ASP A 169 9.78 -13.74 -4.73
N CYS A 170 9.84 -12.40 -4.60
CA CYS A 170 9.55 -11.74 -3.33
C CYS A 170 8.10 -11.96 -2.92
N ALA A 171 7.13 -11.82 -3.84
CA ALA A 171 5.72 -12.08 -3.56
C ALA A 171 5.48 -13.55 -3.15
N ARG A 172 6.10 -14.53 -3.82
CA ARG A 172 6.05 -15.95 -3.42
C ARG A 172 6.61 -16.14 -2.00
N PHE A 173 7.76 -15.54 -1.72
CA PHE A 173 8.38 -15.59 -0.40
C PHE A 173 7.45 -15.04 0.69
N TRP A 174 6.76 -13.92 0.47
CA TRP A 174 5.83 -13.35 1.44
C TRP A 174 4.64 -14.27 1.72
N ILE A 175 4.12 -14.93 0.69
CA ILE A 175 3.02 -15.90 0.85
C ILE A 175 3.51 -17.14 1.60
N ASP A 176 4.66 -17.68 1.21
CA ASP A 176 5.18 -18.94 1.80
C ASP A 176 5.67 -18.73 3.24
N GLU A 177 6.29 -17.57 3.53
CA GLU A 177 6.90 -17.31 4.84
C GLU A 177 5.92 -16.73 5.86
N PHE A 178 5.07 -15.80 5.42
CA PHE A 178 4.17 -15.05 6.31
C PHE A 178 2.70 -15.44 6.18
N ASP A 179 2.37 -16.31 5.23
CA ASP A 179 1.01 -16.76 4.94
C ASP A 179 0.03 -15.62 4.62
N ILE A 180 0.48 -14.55 3.98
CA ILE A 180 -0.36 -13.39 3.68
C ILE A 180 -1.51 -13.71 2.73
N ASP A 181 -2.59 -12.92 2.78
CA ASP A 181 -3.85 -13.14 2.06
C ASP A 181 -4.08 -12.15 0.93
N GLY A 182 -3.24 -11.14 0.81
CA GLY A 182 -3.37 -10.14 -0.25
C GLY A 182 -2.24 -9.12 -0.28
N LEU A 183 -2.28 -8.27 -1.31
CA LEU A 183 -1.38 -7.13 -1.47
C LEU A 183 -2.15 -5.85 -1.79
N ARG A 184 -1.77 -4.76 -1.15
CA ARG A 184 -1.93 -3.40 -1.66
C ARG A 184 -0.74 -3.11 -2.57
N LEU A 185 -0.97 -2.53 -3.72
CA LEU A 185 0.08 -2.23 -4.68
C LEU A 185 0.26 -0.71 -4.74
N ASP A 186 1.42 -0.27 -4.26
CA ASP A 186 1.82 1.13 -4.21
C ASP A 186 1.98 1.71 -5.61
N ALA A 187 1.57 2.97 -5.80
CA ALA A 187 1.69 3.69 -7.07
C ALA A 187 1.29 2.84 -8.28
N ALA A 188 0.18 2.10 -8.17
CA ALA A 188 -0.21 1.10 -9.17
C ALA A 188 -0.55 1.71 -10.55
N ASP A 189 -0.90 2.98 -10.61
CA ASP A 189 -1.07 3.73 -11.85
C ASP A 189 0.24 3.98 -12.62
N CYS A 190 1.39 3.79 -11.97
CA CYS A 190 2.73 3.91 -12.57
C CYS A 190 3.33 2.57 -12.99
N ILE A 191 2.65 1.45 -12.75
CA ILE A 191 3.13 0.09 -12.98
C ILE A 191 2.53 -0.50 -14.27
N ASP A 192 3.36 -1.21 -15.02
CA ASP A 192 2.92 -1.91 -16.24
C ASP A 192 1.87 -2.99 -15.92
N ILE A 193 0.78 -3.00 -16.71
CA ILE A 193 -0.32 -3.95 -16.60
C ILE A 193 0.15 -5.42 -16.76
N GLU A 194 1.14 -5.68 -17.60
CA GLU A 194 1.66 -7.04 -17.81
C GLU A 194 2.38 -7.57 -16.55
N PHE A 195 2.99 -6.70 -15.77
CA PHE A 195 3.52 -7.10 -14.45
C PHE A 195 2.40 -7.56 -13.52
N PHE A 196 1.27 -6.83 -13.45
CA PHE A 196 0.15 -7.22 -12.61
C PHE A 196 -0.47 -8.56 -13.01
N LYS A 197 -0.58 -8.86 -14.32
CA LYS A 197 -1.06 -10.16 -14.79
C LYS A 197 -0.15 -11.30 -14.32
N LYS A 198 1.17 -11.12 -14.45
CA LYS A 198 2.15 -12.10 -13.95
C LYS A 198 2.05 -12.25 -12.43
N LEU A 199 1.96 -11.15 -11.69
CA LEU A 199 1.82 -11.14 -10.23
C LEU A 199 0.54 -11.86 -9.79
N LYS A 200 -0.60 -11.56 -10.43
CA LYS A 200 -1.88 -12.20 -10.14
C LYS A 200 -1.81 -13.71 -10.31
N ASN A 201 -1.24 -14.18 -11.40
CA ASN A 201 -1.07 -15.61 -11.66
C ASN A 201 -0.27 -16.28 -10.53
N VAL A 202 0.90 -15.72 -10.20
CA VAL A 202 1.74 -16.24 -9.11
C VAL A 202 1.01 -16.28 -7.77
N CYS A 203 0.30 -15.21 -7.42
CA CYS A 203 -0.42 -15.15 -6.15
C CYS A 203 -1.61 -16.12 -6.11
N LYS A 204 -2.39 -16.21 -7.20
CA LYS A 204 -3.56 -17.10 -7.29
C LYS A 204 -3.18 -18.59 -7.37
N GLU A 205 -2.01 -18.91 -7.91
CA GLU A 205 -1.46 -20.27 -7.85
C GLU A 205 -1.19 -20.73 -6.42
N LYS A 206 -0.76 -19.81 -5.54
CA LYS A 206 -0.50 -20.07 -4.13
C LYS A 206 -1.77 -20.10 -3.27
N LYS A 207 -2.62 -19.07 -3.44
CA LYS A 207 -3.90 -18.93 -2.74
C LYS A 207 -4.96 -18.45 -3.74
N SER A 208 -5.94 -19.27 -4.08
CA SER A 208 -6.97 -18.96 -5.09
C SER A 208 -7.81 -17.72 -4.75
N ASP A 209 -7.98 -17.42 -3.47
CA ASP A 209 -8.70 -16.26 -2.95
C ASP A 209 -7.80 -15.08 -2.58
N PHE A 210 -6.50 -15.13 -2.93
CA PHE A 210 -5.56 -14.04 -2.69
C PHE A 210 -6.05 -12.73 -3.31
N TRP A 211 -6.04 -11.64 -2.56
CA TRP A 211 -6.59 -10.36 -3.00
C TRP A 211 -5.52 -9.37 -3.42
N LEU A 212 -5.65 -8.81 -4.63
CA LEU A 212 -4.80 -7.74 -5.14
C LEU A 212 -5.61 -6.46 -5.31
N TYR A 213 -5.21 -5.38 -4.63
CA TYR A 213 -5.76 -4.06 -4.93
C TYR A 213 -4.67 -3.03 -5.15
N GLY A 214 -4.92 -2.12 -6.11
CA GLY A 214 -3.98 -1.08 -6.50
C GLY A 214 -4.35 0.27 -5.94
N GLU A 215 -3.33 1.03 -5.56
CA GLU A 215 -3.49 2.44 -5.34
C GLU A 215 -3.58 3.16 -6.68
N ILE A 216 -4.79 3.65 -7.01
CA ILE A 216 -5.09 4.41 -8.21
C ILE A 216 -5.68 5.74 -7.80
N THR A 217 -4.98 6.81 -8.10
CA THR A 217 -5.40 8.16 -7.71
C THR A 217 -6.35 8.80 -8.72
N HIS A 218 -6.23 8.45 -10.00
CA HIS A 218 -7.06 8.98 -11.10
C HIS A 218 -7.11 8.03 -12.29
N GLY A 219 -8.02 8.31 -13.21
CA GLY A 219 -8.21 7.53 -14.42
C GLY A 219 -9.47 6.67 -14.38
N ASP A 220 -9.63 5.82 -15.39
CA ASP A 220 -10.71 4.85 -15.45
C ASP A 220 -10.33 3.59 -14.67
N TYR A 221 -10.96 3.35 -13.54
CA TYR A 221 -10.68 2.22 -12.65
C TYR A 221 -10.86 0.85 -13.35
N ASN A 222 -11.70 0.75 -14.38
CA ASN A 222 -11.86 -0.49 -15.16
C ASN A 222 -10.56 -0.92 -15.85
N HIS A 223 -9.65 0.01 -16.11
CA HIS A 223 -8.35 -0.31 -16.70
C HIS A 223 -7.53 -1.26 -15.81
N TRP A 224 -7.60 -1.07 -14.50
CA TRP A 224 -6.87 -1.86 -13.51
C TRP A 224 -7.73 -2.91 -12.82
N ALA A 225 -8.94 -2.54 -12.37
CA ALA A 225 -9.85 -3.46 -11.67
C ALA A 225 -10.65 -4.28 -12.70
N ASN A 226 -10.10 -5.43 -13.05
CA ASN A 226 -10.74 -6.39 -13.96
C ASN A 226 -10.21 -7.80 -13.68
N PRO A 227 -10.87 -8.86 -14.24
CA PRO A 227 -10.52 -10.24 -13.95
C PRO A 227 -9.05 -10.62 -14.23
N ASP A 228 -8.39 -9.94 -15.16
CA ASP A 228 -7.05 -10.29 -15.62
C ASP A 228 -5.93 -9.54 -14.85
N VAL A 229 -6.26 -8.42 -14.22
CA VAL A 229 -5.26 -7.50 -13.64
C VAL A 229 -5.37 -7.44 -12.11
N LEU A 230 -6.19 -6.56 -11.56
CA LEU A 230 -6.38 -6.42 -10.12
C LEU A 230 -7.80 -6.76 -9.71
N ASP A 231 -7.97 -7.18 -8.48
CA ASP A 231 -9.30 -7.51 -7.95
C ASP A 231 -10.06 -6.25 -7.53
N SER A 232 -9.36 -5.16 -7.16
CA SER A 232 -9.95 -3.87 -6.80
C SER A 232 -8.94 -2.72 -6.89
N VAL A 233 -9.42 -1.49 -6.73
CA VAL A 233 -8.60 -0.27 -6.71
C VAL A 233 -9.11 0.71 -5.64
N THR A 234 -8.26 1.64 -5.21
CA THR A 234 -8.65 2.71 -4.28
C THR A 234 -9.64 3.69 -4.91
N ASN A 235 -10.59 4.18 -4.12
CA ASN A 235 -11.64 5.09 -4.60
C ASN A 235 -11.41 6.52 -4.09
N TYR A 236 -10.45 7.21 -4.67
CA TYR A 236 -10.16 8.60 -4.34
C TYR A 236 -11.30 9.56 -4.72
N GLU A 237 -12.12 9.22 -5.70
CA GLU A 237 -13.27 10.03 -6.09
C GLU A 237 -14.32 10.09 -4.98
N CYS A 238 -14.70 8.92 -4.40
CA CYS A 238 -15.59 8.90 -3.25
C CYS A 238 -14.98 9.55 -2.01
N TYR A 239 -13.69 9.32 -1.75
CA TYR A 239 -12.97 9.98 -0.65
C TYR A 239 -13.15 11.50 -0.72
N LYS A 240 -12.85 12.10 -1.88
CA LYS A 240 -13.00 13.55 -2.09
C LYS A 240 -14.46 14.00 -1.94
N GLY A 241 -15.39 13.29 -2.55
CA GLY A 241 -16.82 13.63 -2.50
C GLY A 241 -17.40 13.56 -1.08
N ILE A 242 -16.96 12.62 -0.27
CA ILE A 242 -17.47 12.46 1.11
C ILE A 242 -17.08 13.67 1.96
N TYR A 243 -15.80 14.02 2.08
CA TYR A 243 -15.40 15.09 2.97
C TYR A 243 -15.80 16.47 2.47
N SER A 244 -15.74 16.73 1.14
CA SER A 244 -16.10 18.02 0.57
C SER A 244 -17.59 18.29 0.73
N SER A 245 -18.45 17.30 0.48
CA SER A 245 -19.90 17.44 0.63
C SER A 245 -20.32 17.82 2.05
N HIS A 246 -19.66 17.25 3.05
CA HIS A 246 -19.92 17.58 4.44
C HIS A 246 -19.41 18.98 4.82
N ASN A 247 -18.24 19.38 4.28
CA ASN A 247 -17.65 20.69 4.55
C ASN A 247 -18.42 21.86 3.92
N ASP A 248 -19.00 21.60 2.75
CA ASP A 248 -19.69 22.62 1.97
C ASP A 248 -21.22 22.56 2.14
N HIS A 249 -21.71 21.65 3.01
CA HIS A 249 -23.14 21.38 3.22
C HIS A 249 -23.90 21.14 1.90
N ASN A 250 -23.21 20.48 0.95
CA ASN A 250 -23.72 20.22 -0.38
C ASN A 250 -23.45 18.76 -0.77
N TYR A 251 -24.48 17.92 -0.66
CA TYR A 251 -24.36 16.48 -0.95
C TYR A 251 -24.52 16.14 -2.45
N PHE A 252 -24.69 17.11 -3.34
CA PHE A 252 -24.80 16.82 -4.79
C PHE A 252 -23.52 16.21 -5.34
N GLU A 253 -22.35 16.60 -4.85
CA GLU A 253 -21.08 16.05 -5.31
C GLU A 253 -20.98 14.56 -5.03
N ILE A 254 -21.17 14.16 -3.78
CA ILE A 254 -21.09 12.72 -3.43
C ILE A 254 -22.23 11.91 -4.04
N ALA A 255 -23.44 12.47 -4.13
CA ALA A 255 -24.56 11.83 -4.81
C ALA A 255 -24.28 11.61 -6.28
N HIS A 256 -23.66 12.59 -6.95
CA HIS A 256 -23.22 12.46 -8.35
C HIS A 256 -22.17 11.36 -8.50
N SER A 257 -21.12 11.35 -7.66
CA SER A 257 -20.08 10.33 -7.70
C SER A 257 -20.63 8.92 -7.48
N LEU A 258 -21.50 8.74 -6.49
CA LEU A 258 -22.13 7.43 -6.21
C LEU A 258 -23.03 6.98 -7.37
N ASN A 259 -23.87 7.86 -7.90
CA ASN A 259 -24.74 7.54 -9.03
C ASN A 259 -23.93 7.21 -10.28
N ARG A 260 -22.92 8.01 -10.60
CA ARG A 260 -22.05 7.78 -11.75
C ARG A 260 -21.33 6.45 -11.67
N GLN A 261 -20.85 6.09 -10.48
CA GLN A 261 -20.06 4.88 -10.28
C GLN A 261 -20.93 3.62 -10.16
N PHE A 262 -22.00 3.64 -9.37
CA PHE A 262 -22.65 2.41 -8.87
C PHE A 262 -24.15 2.28 -9.20
N ALA A 263 -24.84 3.33 -9.66
CA ALA A 263 -26.25 3.22 -10.04
C ALA A 263 -26.45 2.28 -11.24
N ASN A 264 -27.70 2.06 -11.65
CA ASN A 264 -28.00 1.30 -12.87
C ASN A 264 -27.31 1.93 -14.09
N GLY A 265 -26.39 1.20 -14.71
CA GLY A 265 -25.54 1.71 -15.78
C GLY A 265 -24.30 2.48 -15.30
N GLY A 266 -24.02 2.49 -14.00
CA GLY A 266 -22.83 3.12 -13.45
C GLY A 266 -21.54 2.48 -13.95
N ILE A 267 -20.51 3.32 -14.13
CA ILE A 267 -19.26 2.95 -14.81
C ILE A 267 -18.43 1.92 -14.03
N TYR A 268 -18.59 1.86 -12.70
CA TYR A 268 -17.85 0.95 -11.81
C TYR A 268 -18.75 -0.08 -11.12
N ARG A 269 -19.97 -0.28 -11.62
CA ARG A 269 -20.93 -1.21 -11.03
C ARG A 269 -20.44 -2.66 -10.94
N ASN A 270 -19.56 -3.06 -11.83
CA ASN A 270 -19.08 -4.44 -11.95
C ASN A 270 -17.66 -4.64 -11.41
N ILE A 271 -17.07 -3.65 -10.79
CA ILE A 271 -15.76 -3.75 -10.15
C ILE A 271 -15.87 -3.47 -8.66
N TYR A 272 -14.87 -3.94 -7.95
CA TYR A 272 -14.72 -3.64 -6.53
C TYR A 272 -13.83 -2.44 -6.32
N THR A 273 -14.19 -1.59 -5.38
CA THR A 273 -13.39 -0.42 -4.99
C THR A 273 -13.07 -0.46 -3.50
N TYR A 274 -11.86 -0.11 -3.15
CA TYR A 274 -11.43 0.09 -1.78
C TYR A 274 -11.76 1.52 -1.38
N ASN A 275 -12.73 1.70 -0.49
CA ASN A 275 -13.17 3.01 -0.07
C ASN A 275 -12.62 3.36 1.30
N PHE A 276 -12.26 4.62 1.46
CA PHE A 276 -11.65 5.14 2.66
C PHE A 276 -12.08 6.59 2.86
N VAL A 277 -11.93 7.09 4.06
CA VAL A 277 -12.16 8.50 4.42
C VAL A 277 -10.90 9.23 4.80
N ASP A 278 -9.86 8.49 5.11
CA ASP A 278 -8.47 8.93 5.20
C ASP A 278 -7.50 7.71 5.11
N ASN A 279 -6.22 7.99 4.88
CA ASN A 279 -5.16 7.00 4.89
C ASN A 279 -3.84 7.65 5.38
N HIS A 280 -2.70 7.02 5.16
CA HIS A 280 -1.40 7.55 5.56
C HIS A 280 -0.89 8.71 4.68
N ASP A 281 -1.43 8.89 3.46
CA ASP A 281 -1.02 9.91 2.49
C ASP A 281 -1.89 11.18 2.54
N VAL A 282 -3.06 11.10 3.18
CA VAL A 282 -3.98 12.24 3.28
C VAL A 282 -4.25 12.61 4.73
N ASN A 283 -4.69 13.83 4.93
CA ASN A 283 -5.04 14.30 6.27
C ASN A 283 -6.18 13.50 6.88
N ARG A 284 -6.14 13.27 8.18
CA ARG A 284 -7.22 12.62 8.92
C ARG A 284 -8.54 13.34 8.70
N VAL A 285 -9.58 12.60 8.35
CA VAL A 285 -10.90 13.16 8.04
C VAL A 285 -11.43 14.06 9.15
N ALA A 286 -11.22 13.71 10.40
CA ALA A 286 -11.62 14.56 11.51
C ALA A 286 -10.81 15.85 11.66
N SER A 287 -9.63 15.93 11.05
CA SER A 287 -8.87 17.19 10.96
C SER A 287 -9.33 18.04 9.77
N MET A 288 -9.89 17.39 8.75
CA MET A 288 -10.38 18.05 7.53
C MET A 288 -11.81 18.58 7.67
N LEU A 289 -12.64 17.95 8.49
CA LEU A 289 -14.02 18.38 8.69
C LEU A 289 -14.08 19.73 9.43
N LYS A 290 -14.80 20.69 8.83
CA LYS A 290 -15.11 22.00 9.43
C LYS A 290 -16.00 21.82 10.66
N ASP A 291 -17.02 20.95 10.57
CA ASP A 291 -17.85 20.52 11.70
C ASP A 291 -17.56 19.05 12.03
N LYS A 292 -16.97 18.83 13.22
CA LYS A 292 -16.62 17.49 13.70
C LYS A 292 -17.82 16.60 14.02
N ASN A 293 -19.02 17.18 14.20
CA ASN A 293 -20.25 16.41 14.38
C ASN A 293 -20.61 15.59 13.15
N HIS A 294 -20.11 15.97 11.97
CA HIS A 294 -20.28 15.20 10.73
C HIS A 294 -19.45 13.90 10.69
N LEU A 295 -18.55 13.67 11.64
CA LEU A 295 -17.67 12.51 11.62
C LEU A 295 -18.44 11.18 11.55
N ASN A 296 -19.52 11.06 12.35
CA ASN A 296 -20.35 9.87 12.31
C ASN A 296 -21.05 9.68 10.96
N ASN A 297 -21.52 10.78 10.34
CA ASN A 297 -22.16 10.73 9.03
C ASN A 297 -21.18 10.30 7.94
N VAL A 298 -19.95 10.81 7.98
CA VAL A 298 -18.85 10.43 7.07
C VAL A 298 -18.58 8.93 7.15
N TYR A 299 -18.40 8.39 8.35
CA TYR A 299 -18.17 6.95 8.53
C TYR A 299 -19.39 6.12 8.15
N THR A 300 -20.60 6.56 8.51
CA THR A 300 -21.83 5.88 8.11
C THR A 300 -21.92 5.78 6.59
N MET A 301 -21.67 6.88 5.87
CA MET A 301 -21.70 6.88 4.42
C MET A 301 -20.65 5.93 3.83
N MET A 302 -19.43 5.93 4.38
CA MET A 302 -18.37 5.02 3.95
C MET A 302 -18.76 3.55 4.14
N TYR A 303 -19.35 3.19 5.30
CA TYR A 303 -19.67 1.80 5.61
C TYR A 303 -20.98 1.30 4.96
N THR A 304 -21.88 2.17 4.56
CA THR A 304 -23.20 1.78 4.02
C THR A 304 -23.31 1.87 2.51
N CYS A 305 -22.44 2.64 1.87
CA CYS A 305 -22.29 2.53 0.43
C CYS A 305 -21.76 1.14 0.11
N LEU A 306 -22.23 0.46 -0.93
CA LEU A 306 -21.86 -0.92 -1.38
C LEU A 306 -20.35 -1.08 -1.67
N LEU A 307 -19.50 -0.85 -0.70
CA LEU A 307 -18.10 -0.55 -0.88
C LEU A 307 -17.33 -1.23 0.25
N TYR A 308 -16.20 -1.85 -0.09
CA TYR A 308 -15.24 -2.30 0.90
C TYR A 308 -14.75 -1.12 1.70
N THR A 309 -14.72 -1.25 3.00
CA THR A 309 -14.44 -0.13 3.88
C THR A 309 -13.15 -0.35 4.64
N SER A 310 -12.30 0.66 4.62
CA SER A 310 -11.14 0.71 5.49
C SER A 310 -11.38 1.72 6.60
N PRO A 311 -11.56 1.29 7.86
CA PRO A 311 -11.46 2.22 8.96
C PRO A 311 -9.99 2.68 9.07
N SER A 312 -9.78 3.98 9.02
CA SER A 312 -8.49 4.53 9.36
C SER A 312 -8.22 4.37 10.86
N PRO A 313 -7.00 4.03 11.28
CA PRO A 313 -6.68 3.82 12.67
C PRO A 313 -6.85 5.12 13.45
N ARG A 314 -8.00 5.28 14.06
CA ARG A 314 -8.29 6.33 15.02
C ARG A 314 -8.53 5.73 16.38
N ASP A 315 -7.46 5.51 17.12
CA ASP A 315 -7.56 5.50 18.56
C ASP A 315 -7.52 6.96 19.06
N PRO A 316 -8.51 7.41 19.83
CA PRO A 316 -8.42 8.69 20.55
C PRO A 316 -7.16 8.81 21.41
N LYS A 317 -6.55 7.67 21.78
CA LYS A 317 -5.31 7.60 22.55
C LYS A 317 -4.04 7.78 21.69
N THR A 318 -4.13 7.62 20.37
CA THR A 318 -2.99 7.80 19.44
C THR A 318 -3.10 9.06 18.59
N SER A 319 -3.99 10.00 18.94
CA SER A 319 -4.21 11.28 18.23
C SER A 319 -3.00 12.24 18.19
N ARG A 320 -1.79 11.72 18.43
CA ARG A 320 -0.51 12.43 18.29
C ARG A 320 0.39 11.78 17.23
N MET A 321 -0.19 11.38 16.10
CA MET A 321 0.66 11.25 14.93
C MET A 321 0.88 12.65 14.33
N PRO A 322 2.13 13.05 14.06
CA PRO A 322 2.37 14.29 13.34
C PRO A 322 1.72 14.18 11.96
N SER A 323 0.87 15.14 11.64
CA SER A 323 0.48 15.42 10.26
C SER A 323 1.73 15.91 9.55
N SER A 324 2.54 15.05 9.00
CA SER A 324 3.53 15.34 7.96
C SER A 324 4.48 14.16 7.82
N ALA A 325 4.30 13.40 6.83
CA ALA A 325 5.42 12.91 6.06
C ALA A 325 5.41 13.65 4.74
#